data_146f2f08ec6d91e7f2d2269d8110455f
#
_entry.id   146f2f08ec6d91e7f2d2269d8110455f
#
_cell.length_a   1.000
_cell.length_b   1.000
_cell.length_c   1.000
_cell.angle_alpha   90.00
_cell.angle_beta   90.00
_cell.angle_gamma   90.00
#
_symmetry.space_group_name_H-M   'P 1'
#
loop_
_entity.id
_entity.type
_entity.pdbx_description
1 polymer ?
#
loop_
_entity_poly.entity_id
_entity_poly.type
_entity_poly.pdbx_seq_one_letter_code
_entity_poly.pdbx_strand_id
1 'polypeptide(L)'
;MRNYNDIEARSLFYTTREYHQSLENGQDYIEIPKSIGIWISNFNVFNDEGPFHEIVRLRRDYENQIFTDKIEMHYLQLPKFKQKCKRISNKLEEWLTFISFENMEELKMIENEKVKKAEEELEYLSGDEAERRIAYLRETAEIDRKFAMTAARDQGRAEGKIDVAKKMLEKNMDISLIIEVTGLTKEEIEKL
;
A
#
# COMPACT_ATOMS: atom_id res chain seq x y z
N MET A 1 1.49 -14.36 -2.78
CA MET A 1 1.59 -13.06 -2.07
C MET A 1 1.49 -11.97 -3.10
N ARG A 2 0.55 -11.04 -2.99
CA ARG A 2 0.50 -9.87 -3.88
C ARG A 2 1.61 -8.91 -3.44
N ASN A 3 2.66 -8.79 -4.24
CA ASN A 3 3.68 -7.78 -4.03
C ASN A 3 3.13 -6.43 -4.51
N TYR A 4 2.59 -5.66 -3.59
CA TYR A 4 2.34 -4.23 -3.79
C TYR A 4 3.63 -3.46 -3.50
N ASN A 5 4.72 -3.85 -4.17
CA ASN A 5 6.07 -3.29 -3.98
C ASN A 5 6.16 -1.78 -4.25
N ASP A 6 5.07 -1.14 -4.65
CA ASP A 6 5.05 0.28 -5.00
C ASP A 6 4.25 1.13 -4.01
N ILE A 7 3.61 0.53 -2.99
CA ILE A 7 2.73 1.29 -2.08
C ILE A 7 3.50 2.37 -1.30
N GLU A 8 4.72 2.08 -0.89
CA GLU A 8 5.58 3.04 -0.20
C GLU A 8 5.95 4.21 -1.11
N ALA A 9 6.38 3.91 -2.33
CA ALA A 9 6.71 4.94 -3.32
C ALA A 9 5.48 5.76 -3.73
N ARG A 10 4.34 5.11 -3.94
CA ARG A 10 3.07 5.76 -4.31
C ARG A 10 2.57 6.65 -3.19
N SER A 11 2.53 6.17 -1.97
CA SER A 11 2.06 6.93 -0.83
C SER A 11 2.93 8.16 -0.60
N LEU A 12 4.25 8.01 -0.69
CA LEU A 12 5.18 9.13 -0.60
C LEU A 12 4.93 10.13 -1.73
N PHE A 13 4.81 9.66 -2.98
CA PHE A 13 4.59 10.52 -4.14
C PHE A 13 3.31 11.36 -4.00
N TYR A 14 2.18 10.74 -3.65
CA TYR A 14 0.91 11.48 -3.53
C TYR A 14 0.90 12.44 -2.35
N THR A 15 1.44 12.02 -1.19
CA THR A 15 1.48 12.89 0.00
C THR A 15 2.40 14.09 -0.22
N THR A 16 3.56 13.90 -0.86
CA THR A 16 4.49 15.00 -1.17
C THR A 16 3.96 15.90 -2.27
N ARG A 17 3.20 15.37 -3.23
CA ARG A 17 2.52 16.15 -4.27
C ARG A 17 1.49 17.09 -3.65
N GLU A 18 0.66 16.62 -2.73
CA GLU A 18 -0.30 17.48 -2.01
C GLU A 18 0.43 18.55 -1.20
N TYR A 19 1.52 18.21 -0.53
CA TYR A 19 2.33 19.20 0.18
C TYR A 19 2.90 20.27 -0.74
N HIS A 20 3.41 19.88 -1.91
CA HIS A 20 3.93 20.82 -2.89
C HIS A 20 2.82 21.71 -3.49
N GLN A 21 1.65 21.14 -3.79
CA GLN A 21 0.53 21.87 -4.40
C GLN A 21 -0.17 22.84 -3.43
N SER A 22 0.03 22.67 -2.13
CA SER A 22 -0.53 23.56 -1.11
C SER A 22 0.24 24.88 -0.93
N LEU A 23 1.38 25.06 -1.62
CA LEU A 23 2.13 26.32 -1.63
C LEU A 23 1.54 27.27 -2.67
N GLU A 24 1.06 28.41 -2.21
CA GLU A 24 0.59 29.49 -3.09
C GLU A 24 1.74 30.43 -3.51
N ASN A 25 1.57 31.11 -4.65
CA ASN A 25 2.57 32.06 -5.14
C ASN A 25 2.79 33.21 -4.15
N GLY A 26 4.03 33.36 -3.69
CA GLY A 26 4.42 34.42 -2.73
C GLY A 26 4.18 34.05 -1.25
N GLN A 27 3.70 32.85 -0.97
CA GLN A 27 3.54 32.34 0.39
C GLN A 27 4.89 31.90 0.98
N ASP A 28 5.06 32.09 2.29
CA ASP A 28 6.27 31.64 3.01
C ASP A 28 6.20 30.12 3.23
N TYR A 29 7.37 29.43 3.11
CA TYR A 29 7.45 27.98 3.31
C TYR A 29 7.00 27.52 4.70
N ILE A 30 7.09 28.38 5.71
CA ILE A 30 6.65 28.05 7.07
C ILE A 30 5.12 27.96 7.17
N GLU A 31 4.40 28.65 6.29
CA GLU A 31 2.94 28.71 6.25
C GLU A 31 2.30 27.52 5.55
N ILE A 32 3.09 26.72 4.81
CA ILE A 32 2.57 25.53 4.15
C ILE A 32 1.87 24.64 5.17
N PRO A 33 0.61 24.27 4.95
CA PRO A 33 -0.13 23.41 5.85
C PRO A 33 0.46 22.01 5.91
N LYS A 34 0.21 21.30 7.00
CA LYS A 34 0.58 19.89 7.16
C LYS A 34 -0.21 19.04 6.16
N SER A 35 0.50 18.18 5.41
CA SER A 35 -0.09 17.18 4.54
C SER A 35 -0.15 15.83 5.24
N ILE A 36 -1.35 15.25 5.31
CA ILE A 36 -1.59 13.95 5.92
C ILE A 36 -2.14 13.01 4.86
N GLY A 37 -1.36 11.97 4.52
CA GLY A 37 -1.80 10.89 3.66
C GLY A 37 -2.43 9.76 4.51
N ILE A 38 -3.68 9.35 4.20
CA ILE A 38 -4.35 8.22 4.86
C ILE A 38 -4.52 7.10 3.84
N TRP A 39 -3.93 5.95 4.13
CA TRP A 39 -3.88 4.78 3.25
C TRP A 39 -4.57 3.59 3.90
N ILE A 40 -5.72 3.20 3.35
CA ILE A 40 -6.48 2.04 3.81
C ILE A 40 -6.19 0.89 2.84
N SER A 41 -5.64 -0.23 3.34
CA SER A 41 -5.25 -1.37 2.53
C SER A 41 -5.95 -2.65 2.97
N ASN A 42 -6.34 -3.48 2.00
CA ASN A 42 -6.84 -4.83 2.23
C ASN A 42 -5.73 -5.90 2.23
N PHE A 43 -4.49 -5.46 2.41
CA PHE A 43 -3.28 -6.29 2.53
C PHE A 43 -2.35 -5.67 3.57
N ASN A 44 -1.40 -6.47 4.07
CA ASN A 44 -0.37 -5.97 4.98
C ASN A 44 0.69 -5.22 4.19
N VAL A 45 0.83 -3.92 4.47
CA VAL A 45 1.89 -3.06 3.92
C VAL A 45 3.21 -3.43 4.57
N PHE A 46 3.21 -3.56 5.89
CA PHE A 46 4.37 -3.96 6.68
C PHE A 46 4.24 -5.43 7.10
N ASN A 47 5.26 -6.25 6.80
CA ASN A 47 5.28 -7.69 7.07
C ASN A 47 5.82 -8.00 8.47
N ASP A 48 5.32 -7.31 9.47
CA ASP A 48 5.67 -7.48 10.88
C ASP A 48 4.42 -7.69 11.74
N GLU A 49 4.62 -7.97 13.04
CA GLU A 49 3.58 -8.09 14.05
C GLU A 49 3.06 -6.72 14.57
N GLY A 50 3.42 -5.63 13.88
CA GLY A 50 3.08 -4.25 14.22
C GLY A 50 1.57 -3.98 14.30
N PRO A 51 1.15 -2.80 14.75
CA PRO A 51 -0.26 -2.43 14.87
C PRO A 51 -0.95 -2.34 13.50
N PHE A 52 -2.28 -2.38 13.48
CA PHE A 52 -3.05 -2.19 12.24
C PHE A 52 -3.02 -0.74 11.75
N HIS A 53 -2.76 0.22 12.64
CA HIS A 53 -2.61 1.64 12.33
C HIS A 53 -1.17 2.05 12.61
N GLU A 54 -0.43 2.33 11.56
CA GLU A 54 0.95 2.80 11.63
C GLU A 54 1.08 4.21 11.07
N ILE A 55 1.98 4.98 11.67
CA ILE A 55 2.23 6.37 11.28
C ILE A 55 3.68 6.50 10.87
N VAL A 56 3.89 6.88 9.63
CA VAL A 56 5.22 7.15 9.06
C VAL A 56 5.47 8.65 9.02
N ARG A 57 6.64 9.06 9.54
CA ARG A 57 7.09 10.46 9.65
C ARG A 57 8.55 10.60 9.22
N LEU A 58 8.92 11.77 8.76
CA LEU A 58 10.31 12.10 8.49
C LEU A 58 11.08 12.29 9.80
N ARG A 59 12.17 11.54 9.97
CA ARG A 59 13.02 11.57 11.17
C ARG A 59 14.49 11.79 10.82
N ARG A 60 15.26 12.34 11.77
CA ARG A 60 16.71 12.37 11.70
C ARG A 60 17.25 11.02 12.19
N ASP A 61 18.25 10.47 11.51
CA ASP A 61 18.86 9.19 11.91
C ASP A 61 19.50 9.29 13.30
N TYR A 62 20.16 10.41 13.56
CA TYR A 62 20.71 10.66 14.89
C TYR A 62 19.57 10.96 15.88
N GLU A 63 19.52 10.22 16.99
CA GLU A 63 18.51 10.31 18.06
C GLU A 63 17.05 10.01 17.64
N ASN A 64 16.81 9.61 16.39
CA ASN A 64 15.49 9.26 15.87
C ASN A 64 14.40 10.34 16.14
N GLN A 65 14.79 11.61 16.14
CA GLN A 65 13.89 12.74 16.38
C GLN A 65 13.12 13.09 15.10
N ILE A 66 11.88 13.55 15.26
CA ILE A 66 11.08 14.06 14.15
C ILE A 66 11.77 15.28 13.56
N PHE A 67 12.10 15.21 12.26
CA PHE A 67 12.70 16.33 11.53
C PHE A 67 11.68 17.42 11.23
N THR A 68 10.47 17.03 10.81
CA THR A 68 9.34 17.92 10.55
C THR A 68 8.05 17.16 10.73
N ASP A 69 6.99 17.85 11.14
CA ASP A 69 5.63 17.33 11.23
C ASP A 69 4.78 17.69 10.01
N LYS A 70 5.36 18.37 9.01
CA LYS A 70 4.65 18.84 7.82
C LYS A 70 4.15 17.72 6.92
N ILE A 71 4.75 16.54 6.97
CA ILE A 71 4.35 15.35 6.22
C ILE A 71 4.14 14.19 7.17
N GLU A 72 2.97 13.56 7.09
CA GLU A 72 2.62 12.40 7.88
C GLU A 72 1.81 11.41 7.03
N MET A 73 2.14 10.14 7.09
CA MET A 73 1.43 9.07 6.37
C MET A 73 0.88 8.06 7.37
N HIS A 74 -0.43 7.82 7.30
CA HIS A 74 -1.14 6.83 8.11
C HIS A 74 -1.47 5.61 7.27
N TYR A 75 -1.04 4.45 7.71
CA TYR A 75 -1.36 3.16 7.09
C TYR A 75 -2.34 2.40 7.97
N LEU A 76 -3.52 2.14 7.43
CA LEU A 76 -4.60 1.40 8.07
C LEU A 76 -4.74 0.04 7.36
N GLN A 77 -4.20 -1.01 7.98
CA GLN A 77 -4.07 -2.35 7.40
C GLN A 77 -5.26 -3.21 7.84
N LEU A 78 -6.27 -3.37 6.99
CA LEU A 78 -7.51 -4.10 7.31
C LEU A 78 -7.28 -5.55 7.74
N PRO A 79 -6.34 -6.34 7.17
CA PRO A 79 -6.09 -7.69 7.65
C PRO A 79 -5.57 -7.71 9.09
N LYS A 80 -4.64 -6.81 9.44
CA LYS A 80 -4.16 -6.68 10.83
C LYS A 80 -5.27 -6.17 11.76
N PHE A 81 -6.14 -5.27 11.28
CA PHE A 81 -7.29 -4.80 12.03
C PHE A 81 -8.23 -5.96 12.38
N LYS A 82 -8.67 -6.75 11.41
CA LYS A 82 -9.55 -7.91 11.61
C LYS A 82 -8.95 -8.95 12.56
N GLN A 83 -7.64 -9.16 12.48
CA GLN A 83 -6.95 -10.11 13.35
C GLN A 83 -6.85 -9.64 14.81
N LYS A 84 -6.55 -8.35 15.02
CA LYS A 84 -6.21 -7.78 16.34
C LYS A 84 -7.40 -7.14 17.06
N CYS A 85 -8.35 -6.54 16.32
CA CYS A 85 -9.51 -5.88 16.89
C CYS A 85 -10.65 -6.89 17.11
N LYS A 86 -10.75 -7.41 18.34
CA LYS A 86 -11.84 -8.32 18.74
C LYS A 86 -13.07 -7.60 19.28
N ARG A 87 -12.94 -6.33 19.62
CA ARG A 87 -14.00 -5.49 20.15
C ARG A 87 -13.77 -4.06 19.70
N ILE A 88 -14.80 -3.44 19.14
CA ILE A 88 -14.78 -2.04 18.73
C ILE A 88 -14.72 -1.17 20.00
N SER A 89 -13.74 -0.26 20.06
CA SER A 89 -13.47 0.57 21.22
C SER A 89 -13.44 2.07 20.93
N ASN A 90 -13.35 2.45 19.67
CA ASN A 90 -13.24 3.85 19.25
C ASN A 90 -13.81 4.11 17.87
N LYS A 91 -14.00 5.40 17.52
CA LYS A 91 -14.59 5.83 16.25
C LYS A 91 -13.80 5.38 15.00
N LEU A 92 -12.49 5.26 15.09
CA LEU A 92 -11.68 4.77 13.97
C LEU A 92 -12.00 3.31 13.68
N GLU A 93 -12.10 2.49 14.72
CA GLU A 93 -12.44 1.08 14.59
C GLU A 93 -13.86 0.88 14.06
N GLU A 94 -14.82 1.73 14.45
CA GLU A 94 -16.16 1.72 13.85
C GLU A 94 -16.13 1.99 12.34
N TRP A 95 -15.38 3.01 11.90
CA TRP A 95 -15.21 3.28 10.48
C TRP A 95 -14.50 2.16 9.73
N LEU A 96 -13.45 1.56 10.32
CA LEU A 96 -12.75 0.44 9.71
C LEU A 96 -13.63 -0.80 9.63
N THR A 97 -14.48 -1.05 10.64
CA THR A 97 -15.49 -2.11 10.58
C THR A 97 -16.47 -1.86 9.44
N PHE A 98 -17.00 -0.63 9.31
CA PHE A 98 -17.90 -0.25 8.21
C PHE A 98 -17.26 -0.41 6.82
N ILE A 99 -15.97 -0.05 6.68
CA ILE A 99 -15.25 -0.16 5.40
C ILE A 99 -14.94 -1.63 5.05
N SER A 100 -14.72 -2.48 6.05
CA SER A 100 -14.25 -3.84 5.89
C SER A 100 -15.27 -4.92 6.26
N PHE A 101 -16.52 -4.56 6.52
CA PHE A 101 -17.55 -5.53 6.93
C PHE A 101 -17.74 -6.63 5.88
N GLU A 102 -17.99 -7.82 6.34
CA GLU A 102 -18.28 -9.01 5.51
C GLU A 102 -19.72 -9.47 5.67
N ASN A 103 -20.36 -9.12 6.80
CA ASN A 103 -21.76 -9.42 7.07
C ASN A 103 -22.43 -8.27 7.83
N MET A 104 -23.76 -8.18 7.72
CA MET A 104 -24.57 -7.11 8.31
C MET A 104 -24.60 -7.14 9.85
N GLU A 105 -24.21 -8.25 10.49
CA GLU A 105 -24.19 -8.34 11.95
C GLU A 105 -23.07 -7.50 12.56
N GLU A 106 -21.96 -7.36 11.85
CA GLU A 106 -20.84 -6.51 12.27
C GLU A 106 -21.25 -5.04 12.34
N LEU A 107 -22.11 -4.59 11.42
CA LEU A 107 -22.61 -3.21 11.38
C LEU A 107 -23.55 -2.89 12.54
N LYS A 108 -24.29 -3.86 13.06
CA LYS A 108 -25.20 -3.67 14.20
C LYS A 108 -24.47 -3.31 15.50
N MET A 109 -23.17 -3.59 15.58
CA MET A 109 -22.32 -3.24 16.73
C MET A 109 -21.83 -1.79 16.70
N ILE A 110 -22.10 -1.05 15.62
CA ILE A 110 -21.62 0.32 15.45
C ILE A 110 -22.62 1.29 16.06
N GLU A 111 -22.16 2.12 17.00
CA GLU A 111 -22.97 3.13 17.66
C GLU A 111 -22.85 4.52 17.03
N ASN A 112 -21.83 4.75 16.21
CA ASN A 112 -21.52 6.04 15.60
C ASN A 112 -22.61 6.50 14.62
N GLU A 113 -23.32 7.57 14.96
CA GLU A 113 -24.41 8.11 14.12
C GLU A 113 -23.97 8.50 12.70
N LYS A 114 -22.70 8.89 12.50
CA LYS A 114 -22.18 9.23 11.18
C LYS A 114 -21.97 7.97 10.31
N VAL A 115 -21.60 6.86 10.95
CA VAL A 115 -21.47 5.57 10.25
C VAL A 115 -22.86 5.04 9.91
N LYS A 116 -23.85 5.16 10.81
CA LYS A 116 -25.25 4.79 10.53
C LYS A 116 -25.84 5.60 9.37
N LYS A 117 -25.59 6.90 9.34
CA LYS A 117 -25.99 7.73 8.18
C LYS A 117 -25.33 7.31 6.89
N ALA A 118 -24.04 6.94 6.93
CA ALA A 118 -23.34 6.44 5.75
C ALA A 118 -23.92 5.09 5.28
N GLU A 119 -24.36 4.23 6.21
CA GLU A 119 -25.07 2.97 5.91
C GLU A 119 -26.43 3.24 5.26
N GLU A 120 -27.23 4.16 5.84
CA GLU A 120 -28.53 4.57 5.28
C GLU A 120 -28.39 5.15 3.87
N GLU A 121 -27.38 6.00 3.65
CA GLU A 121 -27.08 6.54 2.29
C GLU A 121 -26.64 5.43 1.33
N LEU A 122 -25.88 4.46 1.81
CA LEU A 122 -25.48 3.31 1.01
C LEU A 122 -26.69 2.45 0.63
N GLU A 123 -27.63 2.23 1.54
CA GLU A 123 -28.90 1.53 1.26
C GLU A 123 -29.79 2.32 0.31
N TYR A 124 -29.90 3.64 0.47
CA TYR A 124 -30.67 4.51 -0.42
C TYR A 124 -30.12 4.51 -1.84
N LEU A 125 -28.79 4.50 -1.98
CA LEU A 125 -28.10 4.38 -3.26
C LEU A 125 -28.11 2.94 -3.82
N SER A 126 -28.62 1.97 -3.02
CA SER A 126 -28.67 0.56 -3.42
C SER A 126 -29.75 0.30 -4.48
N GLY A 127 -29.52 -0.47 -5.40
CA GLY A 127 -30.24 -0.79 -6.62
C GLY A 127 -29.22 -0.77 -7.75
N ASP A 128 -29.47 0.01 -8.76
CA ASP A 128 -28.63 0.08 -9.96
C ASP A 128 -27.18 0.59 -9.70
N GLU A 129 -26.98 1.39 -8.67
CA GLU A 129 -25.68 1.99 -8.36
C GLU A 129 -24.80 1.07 -7.51
N ALA A 130 -25.39 0.29 -6.62
CA ALA A 130 -24.67 -0.77 -5.89
C ALA A 130 -24.20 -1.87 -6.84
N GLU A 131 -25.02 -2.26 -7.81
CA GLU A 131 -24.62 -3.23 -8.83
C GLU A 131 -23.48 -2.70 -9.72
N ARG A 132 -23.56 -1.42 -10.13
CA ARG A 132 -22.48 -0.74 -10.88
C ARG A 132 -21.19 -0.63 -10.04
N ARG A 133 -21.30 -0.35 -8.73
CA ARG A 133 -20.16 -0.28 -7.83
C ARG A 133 -19.52 -1.65 -7.61
N ILE A 134 -20.32 -2.70 -7.45
CA ILE A 134 -19.83 -4.08 -7.36
C ILE A 134 -19.16 -4.49 -8.68
N ALA A 135 -19.71 -4.14 -9.82
CA ALA A 135 -19.12 -4.39 -11.13
C ALA A 135 -17.78 -3.66 -11.28
N TYR A 136 -17.72 -2.38 -10.90
CA TYR A 136 -16.49 -1.58 -10.90
C TYR A 136 -15.41 -2.15 -9.98
N LEU A 137 -15.78 -2.56 -8.75
CA LEU A 137 -14.84 -3.19 -7.81
C LEU A 137 -14.32 -4.53 -8.32
N ARG A 138 -15.16 -5.32 -9.03
CA ARG A 138 -14.72 -6.57 -9.68
C ARG A 138 -13.74 -6.29 -10.82
N GLU A 139 -14.05 -5.32 -11.66
CA GLU A 139 -13.19 -4.91 -12.77
C GLU A 139 -11.83 -4.39 -12.27
N THR A 140 -11.85 -3.52 -11.25
CA THR A 140 -10.62 -3.00 -10.62
C THR A 140 -9.80 -4.14 -9.99
N ALA A 141 -10.45 -5.07 -9.29
CA ALA A 141 -9.77 -6.24 -8.72
C ALA A 141 -9.17 -7.16 -9.79
N GLU A 142 -9.80 -7.26 -10.97
CA GLU A 142 -9.27 -8.03 -12.10
C GLU A 142 -8.07 -7.35 -12.75
N ILE A 143 -8.12 -6.03 -12.88
CA ILE A 143 -7.00 -5.21 -13.36
C ILE A 143 -5.81 -5.35 -12.39
N ASP A 144 -6.04 -5.18 -11.09
CA ASP A 144 -5.00 -5.36 -10.06
C ASP A 144 -4.41 -6.77 -10.08
N ARG A 145 -5.24 -7.78 -10.32
CA ARG A 145 -4.78 -9.16 -10.45
C ARG A 145 -3.88 -9.36 -11.68
N LYS A 146 -4.21 -8.74 -12.81
CA LYS A 146 -3.39 -8.78 -14.02
C LYS A 146 -2.04 -8.10 -13.80
N PHE A 147 -2.03 -6.93 -13.17
CA PHE A 147 -0.78 -6.24 -12.81
C PHE A 147 0.09 -7.05 -11.85
N ALA A 148 -0.51 -7.60 -10.80
CA ALA A 148 0.21 -8.45 -9.84
C ALA A 148 0.78 -9.72 -10.50
N MET A 149 0.06 -10.31 -11.46
CA MET A 149 0.52 -11.49 -12.19
C MET A 149 1.68 -11.15 -13.14
N THR A 150 1.62 -9.97 -13.78
CA THR A 150 2.71 -9.49 -14.64
C THR A 150 3.97 -9.20 -13.83
N ALA A 151 3.83 -8.50 -12.70
CA ALA A 151 4.95 -8.21 -11.79
C ALA A 151 5.60 -9.50 -11.23
N ALA A 152 4.79 -10.48 -10.81
CA ALA A 152 5.29 -11.77 -10.32
C ALA A 152 6.02 -12.56 -11.43
N ARG A 153 5.53 -12.48 -12.67
CA ARG A 153 6.18 -13.11 -13.83
C ARG A 153 7.53 -12.47 -14.15
N ASP A 154 7.58 -11.13 -14.13
CA ASP A 154 8.81 -10.40 -14.42
C ASP A 154 9.86 -10.62 -13.33
N GLN A 155 9.44 -10.66 -12.07
CA GLN A 155 10.28 -11.00 -10.94
C GLN A 155 10.81 -12.45 -11.06
N GLY A 156 9.94 -13.42 -11.31
CA GLY A 156 10.36 -14.81 -11.47
C GLY A 156 11.31 -15.01 -12.66
N ARG A 157 11.13 -14.21 -13.74
CA ARG A 157 12.04 -14.21 -14.87
C ARG A 157 13.42 -13.63 -14.53
N ALA A 158 13.46 -12.57 -13.73
CA ALA A 158 14.70 -11.97 -13.24
C ALA A 158 15.45 -12.93 -12.30
N GLU A 159 14.75 -13.53 -11.33
CA GLU A 159 15.31 -14.54 -10.43
C GLU A 159 15.85 -15.75 -11.20
N GLY A 160 15.12 -16.25 -12.20
CA GLY A 160 15.55 -17.36 -13.04
C GLY A 160 16.82 -17.06 -13.84
N LYS A 161 16.98 -15.82 -14.33
CA LYS A 161 18.21 -15.39 -15.02
C LYS A 161 19.41 -15.38 -14.07
N ILE A 162 19.19 -14.88 -12.83
CA ILE A 162 20.23 -14.87 -11.78
C ILE A 162 20.64 -16.29 -11.40
N ASP A 163 19.69 -17.20 -11.23
CA ASP A 163 19.97 -18.61 -10.91
C ASP A 163 20.75 -19.33 -12.03
N VAL A 164 20.42 -19.04 -13.28
CA VAL A 164 21.17 -19.58 -14.45
C VAL A 164 22.58 -19.02 -14.45
N ALA A 165 22.75 -17.69 -14.25
CA ALA A 165 24.06 -17.05 -14.22
C ALA A 165 24.96 -17.63 -13.09
N LYS A 166 24.42 -17.84 -11.89
CA LYS A 166 25.16 -18.48 -10.77
C LYS A 166 25.64 -19.88 -11.12
N LYS A 167 24.76 -20.71 -11.69
CA LYS A 167 25.14 -22.09 -12.13
C LYS A 167 26.17 -22.10 -13.22
N MET A 168 26.18 -21.12 -14.13
CA MET A 168 27.17 -20.98 -15.17
C MET A 168 28.53 -20.53 -14.62
N LEU A 169 28.53 -19.59 -13.63
CA LEU A 169 29.74 -19.17 -12.89
C LEU A 169 30.37 -20.35 -12.13
N GLU A 170 29.57 -21.15 -11.42
CA GLU A 170 30.05 -22.36 -10.72
C GLU A 170 30.73 -23.36 -11.64
N LYS A 171 30.34 -23.38 -12.91
CA LYS A 171 30.96 -24.21 -13.97
C LYS A 171 32.14 -23.55 -14.67
N ASN A 172 32.61 -22.40 -14.20
CA ASN A 172 33.69 -21.61 -14.79
C ASN A 172 33.46 -21.26 -16.27
N MET A 173 32.22 -20.97 -16.66
CA MET A 173 31.90 -20.53 -18.02
C MET A 173 32.36 -19.07 -18.23
N ASP A 174 32.66 -18.72 -19.47
CA ASP A 174 33.09 -17.39 -19.86
C ASP A 174 31.99 -16.35 -19.58
N ILE A 175 32.37 -15.20 -19.00
CA ILE A 175 31.45 -14.12 -18.65
C ILE A 175 30.70 -13.60 -19.88
N SER A 176 31.36 -13.55 -21.04
CA SER A 176 30.73 -13.14 -22.31
C SER A 176 29.59 -14.06 -22.71
N LEU A 177 29.75 -15.36 -22.51
CA LEU A 177 28.71 -16.35 -22.74
C LEU A 177 27.55 -16.22 -21.74
N ILE A 178 27.84 -15.94 -20.47
CA ILE A 178 26.81 -15.72 -19.43
C ILE A 178 25.96 -14.50 -19.76
N ILE A 179 26.60 -13.40 -20.23
CA ILE A 179 25.89 -12.19 -20.68
C ILE A 179 24.96 -12.53 -21.85
N GLU A 180 25.46 -13.26 -22.86
CA GLU A 180 24.69 -13.63 -24.04
C GLU A 180 23.46 -14.48 -23.69
N VAL A 181 23.61 -15.47 -22.81
CA VAL A 181 22.55 -16.41 -22.44
C VAL A 181 21.51 -15.78 -21.48
N THR A 182 21.97 -14.99 -20.52
CA THR A 182 21.07 -14.46 -19.46
C THR A 182 20.55 -13.06 -19.75
N GLY A 183 21.31 -12.27 -20.55
CA GLY A 183 21.06 -10.86 -20.81
C GLY A 183 21.27 -9.98 -19.57
N LEU A 184 22.03 -10.46 -18.59
CA LEU A 184 22.50 -9.66 -17.45
C LEU A 184 23.72 -8.85 -17.86
N THR A 185 23.93 -7.71 -17.22
CA THR A 185 25.12 -6.90 -17.43
C THR A 185 26.34 -7.51 -16.74
N LYS A 186 27.54 -7.11 -17.14
CA LYS A 186 28.79 -7.57 -16.52
C LYS A 186 28.82 -7.23 -15.02
N GLU A 187 28.39 -6.02 -14.67
CA GLU A 187 28.34 -5.56 -13.29
C GLU A 187 27.35 -6.35 -12.41
N GLU A 188 26.25 -6.82 -13.01
CA GLU A 188 25.28 -7.68 -12.32
C GLU A 188 25.86 -9.07 -12.08
N ILE A 189 26.60 -9.62 -13.05
CA ILE A 189 27.22 -10.95 -12.92
C ILE A 189 28.38 -10.92 -11.91
N GLU A 190 29.17 -9.87 -11.87
CA GLU A 190 30.29 -9.72 -10.92
C GLU A 190 29.85 -9.57 -9.46
N LYS A 191 28.57 -9.27 -9.21
CA LYS A 191 27.96 -9.16 -7.87
C LYS A 191 27.27 -10.44 -7.38
N LEU A 192 27.21 -11.49 -8.22
CA LEU A 192 26.57 -12.77 -7.87
C LEU A 192 27.51 -13.70 -7.12
#